data_c8b651187f999cebcd60defedd6b0a82
#
_entry.id   c8b651187f999cebcd60defedd6b0a82
#
_cell.length_a   1.000
_cell.length_b   1.000
_cell.length_c   1.000
_cell.angle_alpha   90.00
_cell.angle_beta   90.00
_cell.angle_gamma   90.00
#
_symmetry.space_group_name_H-M   'P 1'
#
loop_
_entity.id
_entity.type
_entity.pdbx_description
1 polymer ?
#
loop_
_entity_poly.entity_id
_entity_poly.type
_entity_poly.pdbx_seq_one_letter_code
_entity_poly.pdbx_strand_id
1 'polypeptide(L)'
;MHNDCSPPIVHRDISSKSVLLDLEYEAHVLDFETAKFIKQDSSNWSELVGTYGYVAPELAYTMTITEKCDVYSFGVLVLEIIRGNHPGDFLSLFPSLSSNVNLVLTDMLDPRLATPSHDVQDKLISMMEVGFSCLEANPESRPTMQIVCQ
;
A
#
# COMPACT_ATOMS: atom_id res chain seq x y z
N MET A 1 6.18 -0.22 -13.62
CA MET A 1 7.44 -0.25 -12.86
C MET A 1 7.87 -1.70 -12.60
N HIS A 2 7.14 -2.45 -11.77
CA HIS A 2 7.55 -3.80 -11.39
C HIS A 2 7.61 -4.76 -12.58
N ASN A 3 6.63 -4.73 -13.47
CA ASN A 3 6.50 -5.68 -14.59
C ASN A 3 6.92 -5.09 -15.94
N ASP A 4 6.82 -3.76 -16.12
CA ASP A 4 7.05 -3.12 -17.41
C ASP A 4 8.51 -2.70 -17.62
N CYS A 5 9.30 -2.70 -16.55
CA CYS A 5 10.72 -2.37 -16.57
C CYS A 5 11.58 -3.64 -16.44
N SER A 6 12.69 -3.67 -17.14
CA SER A 6 13.70 -4.74 -17.04
C SER A 6 15.09 -4.12 -16.89
N PRO A 7 15.71 -4.23 -15.72
CA PRO A 7 15.24 -4.84 -14.49
C PRO A 7 14.06 -4.09 -13.85
N PRO A 8 13.27 -4.74 -12.96
CA PRO A 8 12.19 -4.10 -12.23
C PRO A 8 12.67 -2.89 -11.41
N ILE A 9 11.77 -1.91 -11.27
CA ILE A 9 12.01 -0.72 -10.44
C ILE A 9 11.09 -0.78 -9.23
N VAL A 10 11.65 -0.61 -8.02
CA VAL A 10 10.92 -0.41 -6.77
C VAL A 10 11.02 1.06 -6.39
N HIS A 11 9.89 1.68 -6.08
CA HIS A 11 9.78 3.10 -5.77
C HIS A 11 10.35 3.43 -4.39
N ARG A 12 10.03 2.61 -3.36
CA ARG A 12 10.48 2.67 -1.98
C ARG A 12 9.87 3.78 -1.11
N ASP A 13 9.12 4.71 -1.71
CA ASP A 13 8.44 5.79 -0.97
C ASP A 13 7.04 6.09 -1.54
N ILE A 14 6.22 5.04 -1.67
CA ILE A 14 4.81 5.20 -2.01
C ILE A 14 4.06 5.69 -0.75
N SER A 15 3.46 6.87 -0.85
CA SER A 15 2.67 7.51 0.21
C SER A 15 1.68 8.50 -0.39
N SER A 16 0.78 9.07 0.40
CA SER A 16 -0.12 10.13 -0.08
C SER A 16 0.60 11.39 -0.58
N LYS A 17 1.87 11.56 -0.23
CA LYS A 17 2.71 12.70 -0.69
C LYS A 17 3.31 12.46 -2.07
N SER A 18 3.53 11.20 -2.45
CA SER A 18 4.12 10.82 -3.73
C SER A 18 3.07 10.52 -4.81
N VAL A 19 1.78 10.76 -4.54
CA VAL A 19 0.69 10.57 -5.51
C VAL A 19 -0.05 11.88 -5.71
N LEU A 20 -0.14 12.33 -6.96
CA LEU A 20 -0.94 13.49 -7.36
C LEU A 20 -2.08 13.07 -8.26
N LEU A 21 -3.18 13.79 -8.17
CA LEU A 21 -4.32 13.67 -9.09
C LEU A 21 -4.26 14.82 -10.09
N ASP A 22 -4.47 14.54 -11.36
CA ASP A 22 -4.66 15.55 -12.37
C ASP A 22 -6.11 16.10 -12.40
N LEU A 23 -6.43 16.92 -13.39
CA LEU A 23 -7.77 17.53 -13.52
C LEU A 23 -8.85 16.51 -13.88
N GLU A 24 -8.48 15.38 -14.44
CA GLU A 24 -9.35 14.25 -14.80
C GLU A 24 -9.44 13.23 -13.65
N TYR A 25 -8.82 13.51 -12.50
CA TYR A 25 -8.70 12.61 -11.35
C TYR A 25 -7.87 11.36 -11.63
N GLU A 26 -7.00 11.38 -12.62
CA GLU A 26 -6.03 10.30 -12.81
C GLU A 26 -4.86 10.44 -11.83
N ALA A 27 -4.45 9.30 -11.25
CA ALA A 27 -3.40 9.27 -10.25
C ALA A 27 -2.02 9.12 -10.90
N HIS A 28 -1.09 10.00 -10.56
CA HIS A 28 0.29 10.00 -11.02
C HIS A 28 1.23 9.80 -9.84
N VAL A 29 2.07 8.76 -9.92
CA VAL A 29 3.12 8.52 -8.92
C VAL A 29 4.33 9.37 -9.28
N LEU A 30 4.83 10.13 -8.31
CA LEU A 30 5.95 11.06 -8.43
C LEU A 30 7.04 10.71 -7.42
N ASP A 31 8.13 11.50 -7.44
CA ASP A 31 9.22 11.43 -6.47
C ASP A 31 9.98 10.09 -6.49
N PHE A 32 10.64 9.84 -7.60
CA PHE A 32 11.48 8.65 -7.83
C PHE A 32 12.91 8.78 -7.26
N GLU A 33 13.19 9.74 -6.40
CA GLU A 33 14.56 9.96 -5.86
C GLU A 33 15.06 8.75 -5.08
N THR A 34 14.16 8.01 -4.42
CA THR A 34 14.49 6.80 -3.66
C THR A 34 14.41 5.52 -4.48
N ALA A 35 13.94 5.59 -5.73
CA ALA A 35 13.69 4.42 -6.55
C ALA A 35 14.97 3.63 -6.85
N LYS A 36 14.84 2.30 -6.91
CA LYS A 36 15.97 1.40 -7.15
C LYS A 36 15.61 0.30 -8.15
N PHE A 37 16.56 0.04 -9.07
CA PHE A 37 16.50 -1.16 -9.90
C PHE A 37 16.80 -2.42 -9.08
N ILE A 38 15.96 -3.43 -9.22
CA ILE A 38 16.17 -4.73 -8.58
C ILE A 38 17.08 -5.59 -9.46
N LYS A 39 18.23 -5.98 -8.92
CA LYS A 39 19.18 -6.87 -9.60
C LYS A 39 18.87 -8.33 -9.28
N GLN A 40 19.09 -9.21 -10.24
CA GLN A 40 18.88 -10.65 -10.06
C GLN A 40 19.94 -11.32 -9.15
N ASP A 41 21.09 -10.69 -8.98
CA ASP A 41 22.24 -11.22 -8.24
C ASP A 41 22.33 -10.67 -6.81
N SER A 42 21.32 -10.92 -6.00
CA SER A 42 21.30 -10.91 -4.53
C SER A 42 21.73 -9.64 -3.75
N SER A 43 22.24 -8.58 -4.35
CA SER A 43 22.65 -7.38 -3.60
C SER A 43 21.62 -6.25 -3.61
N ASN A 44 20.34 -6.59 -3.41
CA ASN A 44 19.26 -5.59 -3.27
C ASN A 44 19.22 -4.97 -1.87
N TRP A 45 20.37 -4.97 -1.21
CA TRP A 45 20.52 -4.35 0.08
C TRP A 45 20.56 -2.82 -0.04
N SER A 46 19.92 -2.10 0.86
CA SER A 46 19.91 -0.65 0.87
C SER A 46 19.58 -0.10 2.25
N GLU A 47 19.98 1.13 2.48
CA GLU A 47 19.56 1.88 3.66
C GLU A 47 18.03 1.95 3.74
N LEU A 48 17.53 2.02 4.98
CA LEU A 48 16.12 2.22 5.25
C LEU A 48 15.74 3.65 4.81
N VAL A 49 14.94 3.74 3.78
CA VAL A 49 14.37 5.00 3.27
C VAL A 49 12.88 4.85 3.08
N GLY A 50 12.17 5.97 2.97
CA GLY A 50 10.74 6.03 2.77
C GLY A 50 10.02 6.79 3.88
N THR A 51 8.75 7.07 3.67
CA THR A 51 7.91 7.83 4.59
C THR A 51 7.53 6.97 5.80
N TYR A 52 7.78 7.49 7.02
CA TYR A 52 7.41 6.80 8.25
C TYR A 52 5.93 6.39 8.25
N GLY A 53 5.67 5.15 8.64
CA GLY A 53 4.34 4.55 8.67
C GLY A 53 3.93 3.83 7.38
N TYR A 54 4.64 4.05 6.24
CA TYR A 54 4.40 3.35 4.98
C TYR A 54 5.47 2.30 4.67
N VAL A 55 6.58 2.35 5.38
CA VAL A 55 7.70 1.42 5.18
C VAL A 55 7.31 0.02 5.60
N ALA A 56 7.55 -0.96 4.73
CA ALA A 56 7.28 -2.36 4.99
C ALA A 56 8.13 -2.88 6.16
N PRO A 57 7.53 -3.63 7.12
CA PRO A 57 8.19 -4.02 8.36
C PRO A 57 9.46 -4.86 8.16
N GLU A 58 9.50 -5.69 7.11
CA GLU A 58 10.69 -6.51 6.81
C GLU A 58 11.93 -5.68 6.49
N LEU A 59 11.76 -4.46 5.97
CA LEU A 59 12.92 -3.60 5.67
C LEU A 59 13.69 -3.20 6.93
N ALA A 60 13.02 -3.11 8.09
CA ALA A 60 13.67 -2.82 9.35
C ALA A 60 14.61 -3.96 9.82
N TYR A 61 14.38 -5.19 9.35
CA TYR A 61 15.12 -6.38 9.79
C TYR A 61 16.09 -6.90 8.73
N THR A 62 15.69 -6.89 7.47
CA THR A 62 16.47 -7.51 6.40
C THR A 62 17.24 -6.50 5.56
N MET A 63 16.76 -5.25 5.50
CA MET A 63 17.24 -4.22 4.58
C MET A 63 17.26 -4.69 3.11
N THR A 64 16.56 -5.77 2.80
CA THR A 64 16.46 -6.33 1.46
C THR A 64 15.24 -5.77 0.76
N ILE A 65 15.44 -5.11 -0.37
CA ILE A 65 14.39 -4.48 -1.15
C ILE A 65 13.83 -5.49 -2.14
N THR A 66 12.51 -5.61 -2.14
CA THR A 66 11.74 -6.34 -3.15
C THR A 66 10.55 -5.51 -3.59
N GLU A 67 9.89 -5.88 -4.67
CA GLU A 67 8.67 -5.23 -5.15
C GLU A 67 7.54 -5.28 -4.10
N LYS A 68 7.61 -6.24 -3.17
CA LYS A 68 6.63 -6.39 -2.08
C LYS A 68 6.67 -5.25 -1.06
N CYS A 69 7.76 -4.48 -1.04
CA CYS A 69 7.83 -3.27 -0.21
C CYS A 69 6.86 -2.19 -0.70
N ASP A 70 6.81 -1.95 -2.02
CA ASP A 70 5.85 -1.00 -2.61
C ASP A 70 4.42 -1.48 -2.46
N VAL A 71 4.18 -2.79 -2.54
CA VAL A 71 2.86 -3.40 -2.30
C VAL A 71 2.36 -3.09 -0.88
N TYR A 72 3.23 -3.23 0.12
CA TYR A 72 2.88 -2.87 1.50
C TYR A 72 2.53 -1.38 1.63
N SER A 73 3.40 -0.50 1.10
CA SER A 73 3.17 0.95 1.14
C SER A 73 1.87 1.34 0.44
N PHE A 74 1.53 0.68 -0.67
CA PHE A 74 0.24 0.84 -1.36
C PHE A 74 -0.93 0.40 -0.48
N GLY A 75 -0.82 -0.71 0.24
CA GLY A 75 -1.84 -1.17 1.20
C GLY A 75 -2.12 -0.12 2.28
N VAL A 76 -1.07 0.49 2.86
CA VAL A 76 -1.21 1.60 3.82
C VAL A 76 -1.94 2.79 3.19
N LEU A 77 -1.56 3.18 1.97
CA LEU A 77 -2.17 4.27 1.22
C LEU A 77 -3.66 4.03 0.96
N VAL A 78 -4.07 2.83 0.59
CA VAL A 78 -5.48 2.46 0.40
C VAL A 78 -6.28 2.69 1.68
N LEU A 79 -5.78 2.21 2.83
CA LEU A 79 -6.45 2.40 4.11
C LEU A 79 -6.48 3.88 4.53
N GLU A 80 -5.43 4.64 4.25
CA GLU A 80 -5.40 6.09 4.49
C GLU A 80 -6.47 6.83 3.71
N ILE A 81 -6.65 6.50 2.42
CA ILE A 81 -7.67 7.13 1.57
C ILE A 81 -9.08 6.83 2.10
N ILE A 82 -9.36 5.59 2.48
CA ILE A 82 -10.68 5.20 3.01
C ILE A 82 -10.97 5.88 4.34
N ARG A 83 -9.96 6.01 5.20
CA ARG A 83 -10.08 6.57 6.55
C ARG A 83 -10.00 8.11 6.57
N GLY A 84 -9.46 8.72 5.51
CA GLY A 84 -9.20 10.16 5.45
C GLY A 84 -8.03 10.64 6.30
N ASN A 85 -7.29 9.72 6.94
CA ASN A 85 -6.04 9.97 7.66
C ASN A 85 -5.20 8.69 7.74
N HIS A 86 -3.90 8.84 8.00
CA HIS A 86 -2.99 7.70 8.14
C HIS A 86 -3.52 6.69 9.17
N PRO A 87 -3.55 5.38 8.84
CA PRO A 87 -4.16 4.35 9.69
C PRO A 87 -3.47 4.16 11.06
N GLY A 88 -2.21 4.62 11.21
CA GLY A 88 -1.54 4.64 12.51
C GLY A 88 -1.56 3.29 13.24
N ASP A 89 -1.96 3.34 14.53
CA ASP A 89 -2.01 2.16 15.39
C ASP A 89 -3.03 1.10 14.93
N PHE A 90 -3.96 1.45 14.02
CA PHE A 90 -4.91 0.50 13.45
C PHE A 90 -4.18 -0.64 12.71
N LEU A 91 -3.02 -0.35 12.09
CA LEU A 91 -2.21 -1.38 11.43
C LEU A 91 -1.75 -2.48 12.41
N SER A 92 -1.55 -2.15 13.68
CA SER A 92 -1.17 -3.13 14.70
C SER A 92 -2.33 -4.04 15.14
N LEU A 93 -3.56 -3.59 14.92
CA LEU A 93 -4.79 -4.35 15.23
C LEU A 93 -5.21 -5.26 14.07
N PHE A 94 -4.63 -5.06 12.90
CA PHE A 94 -5.00 -5.74 11.66
C PHE A 94 -5.10 -7.27 11.78
N PRO A 95 -4.15 -8.01 12.41
CA PRO A 95 -4.25 -9.46 12.53
C PRO A 95 -5.53 -9.94 13.23
N SER A 96 -6.13 -9.08 14.06
CA SER A 96 -7.36 -9.40 14.82
C SER A 96 -8.64 -9.03 14.06
N LEU A 97 -8.56 -8.18 13.05
CA LEU A 97 -9.70 -7.57 12.35
C LEU A 97 -10.01 -8.24 10.99
N SER A 98 -9.05 -8.96 10.41
CA SER A 98 -9.15 -9.55 9.08
C SER A 98 -10.31 -10.54 8.89
N SER A 99 -10.95 -10.99 10.00
CA SER A 99 -12.04 -11.97 9.95
C SER A 99 -13.43 -11.37 9.68
N ASN A 100 -13.62 -10.05 9.65
CA ASN A 100 -14.95 -9.45 9.45
C ASN A 100 -14.91 -8.03 8.86
N VAL A 101 -14.55 -7.94 7.58
CA VAL A 101 -14.32 -6.67 6.85
C VAL A 101 -15.53 -5.75 6.87
N ASN A 102 -16.76 -6.29 6.82
CA ASN A 102 -17.99 -5.49 6.81
C ASN A 102 -18.22 -4.71 8.13
N LEU A 103 -17.85 -5.28 9.27
CA LEU A 103 -17.94 -4.59 10.57
C LEU A 103 -16.86 -3.52 10.70
N VAL A 104 -15.71 -3.77 10.08
CA VAL A 104 -14.56 -2.85 10.10
C VAL A 104 -14.80 -1.63 9.21
N LEU A 105 -15.54 -1.77 8.10
CA LEU A 105 -15.77 -0.65 7.16
C LEU A 105 -16.39 0.56 7.86
N THR A 106 -17.45 0.37 8.65
CA THR A 106 -18.16 1.47 9.32
C THR A 106 -17.24 2.28 10.25
N ASP A 107 -16.29 1.59 10.91
CA ASP A 107 -15.35 2.21 11.83
C ASP A 107 -14.14 2.83 11.09
N MET A 108 -13.94 2.44 9.83
CA MET A 108 -12.82 2.87 9.00
C MET A 108 -13.15 4.05 8.10
N LEU A 109 -14.42 4.30 7.80
CA LEU A 109 -14.80 5.39 6.89
C LEU A 109 -14.41 6.76 7.46
N ASP A 110 -13.97 7.64 6.57
CA ASP A 110 -13.73 9.05 6.90
C ASP A 110 -15.03 9.69 7.43
N PRO A 111 -15.09 10.08 8.72
CA PRO A 111 -16.30 10.63 9.34
C PRO A 111 -16.71 12.00 8.77
N ARG A 112 -15.85 12.62 7.95
CA ARG A 112 -16.15 13.91 7.29
C ARG A 112 -16.99 13.73 6.04
N LEU A 113 -17.06 12.51 5.50
CA LEU A 113 -17.81 12.19 4.29
C LEU A 113 -19.24 11.73 4.65
N ALA A 114 -20.17 11.95 3.71
CA ALA A 114 -21.52 11.41 3.83
C ALA A 114 -21.48 9.87 3.76
N THR A 115 -22.45 9.22 4.42
CA THR A 115 -22.59 7.77 4.35
C THR A 115 -22.70 7.32 2.88
N PRO A 116 -21.84 6.42 2.41
CA PRO A 116 -21.83 5.97 1.03
C PRO A 116 -23.10 5.17 0.69
N SER A 117 -23.52 5.22 -0.58
CA SER A 117 -24.57 4.34 -1.10
C SER A 117 -24.11 2.87 -1.07
N HIS A 118 -25.05 1.94 -1.17
CA HIS A 118 -24.74 0.49 -1.11
C HIS A 118 -23.72 0.07 -2.16
N ASP A 119 -23.87 0.54 -3.40
CA ASP A 119 -22.94 0.25 -4.49
C ASP A 119 -21.51 0.78 -4.22
N VAL A 120 -21.40 1.92 -3.52
CA VAL A 120 -20.10 2.47 -3.12
C VAL A 120 -19.52 1.69 -1.94
N GLN A 121 -20.36 1.24 -1.00
CA GLN A 121 -19.93 0.40 0.11
C GLN A 121 -19.27 -0.90 -0.39
N ASP A 122 -19.88 -1.58 -1.36
CA ASP A 122 -19.34 -2.83 -1.94
C ASP A 122 -17.96 -2.60 -2.58
N LYS A 123 -17.79 -1.48 -3.28
CA LYS A 123 -16.48 -1.10 -3.84
C LYS A 123 -15.45 -0.80 -2.75
N LEU A 124 -15.83 -0.09 -1.71
CA LEU A 124 -14.95 0.22 -0.58
C LEU A 124 -14.52 -1.05 0.16
N ILE A 125 -15.44 -2.01 0.34
CA ILE A 125 -15.12 -3.32 0.91
C ILE A 125 -14.07 -4.04 0.05
N SER A 126 -14.28 -4.10 -1.26
CA SER A 126 -13.30 -4.73 -2.18
C SER A 126 -11.94 -4.03 -2.12
N MET A 127 -11.92 -2.69 -2.08
CA MET A 127 -10.68 -1.93 -1.91
C MET A 127 -9.99 -2.23 -0.58
N MET A 128 -10.75 -2.35 0.52
CA MET A 128 -10.20 -2.71 1.83
C MET A 128 -9.60 -4.12 1.82
N GLU A 129 -10.28 -5.10 1.21
CA GLU A 129 -9.77 -6.47 1.09
C GLU A 129 -8.43 -6.50 0.35
N VAL A 130 -8.33 -5.76 -0.75
CA VAL A 130 -7.07 -5.60 -1.49
C VAL A 130 -6.03 -4.91 -0.60
N GLY A 131 -6.38 -3.81 0.06
CA GLY A 131 -5.48 -3.10 0.98
C GLY A 131 -4.95 -4.03 2.07
N PHE A 132 -5.83 -4.81 2.68
CA PHE A 132 -5.45 -5.78 3.70
C PHE A 132 -4.54 -6.88 3.18
N SER A 133 -4.80 -7.43 2.00
CA SER A 133 -3.92 -8.43 1.39
C SER A 133 -2.51 -7.89 1.12
N CYS A 134 -2.40 -6.60 0.84
CA CYS A 134 -1.11 -5.92 0.65
C CYS A 134 -0.32 -5.74 1.96
N LEU A 135 -1.00 -5.76 3.12
CA LEU A 135 -0.41 -5.55 4.44
C LEU A 135 0.02 -6.83 5.15
N GLU A 136 -0.07 -7.98 4.49
CA GLU A 136 0.38 -9.25 5.06
C GLU A 136 1.81 -9.15 5.62
N ALA A 137 2.00 -9.70 6.84
CA ALA A 137 3.29 -9.62 7.52
C ALA A 137 4.40 -10.33 6.75
N ASN A 138 4.07 -11.49 6.16
CA ASN A 138 4.98 -12.21 5.27
C ASN A 138 4.93 -11.58 3.87
N PRO A 139 6.04 -11.00 3.36
CA PRO A 139 6.08 -10.40 2.02
C PRO A 139 5.61 -11.33 0.90
N GLU A 140 5.94 -12.62 0.98
CA GLU A 140 5.57 -13.62 -0.03
C GLU A 140 4.05 -13.86 -0.10
N SER A 141 3.33 -13.59 0.99
CA SER A 141 1.87 -13.70 1.04
C SER A 141 1.15 -12.51 0.41
N ARG A 142 1.83 -11.38 0.22
CA ARG A 142 1.26 -10.20 -0.44
C ARG A 142 1.07 -10.47 -1.93
N PRO A 143 0.01 -9.94 -2.57
CA PRO A 143 -0.16 -10.02 -4.01
C PRO A 143 0.99 -9.33 -4.75
N THR A 144 1.06 -9.48 -6.06
CA THR A 144 1.87 -8.61 -6.93
C THR A 144 1.07 -7.36 -7.30
N MET A 145 1.74 -6.25 -7.65
CA MET A 145 1.03 -5.05 -8.15
C MET A 145 0.18 -5.36 -9.38
N GLN A 146 0.57 -6.31 -10.21
CA GLN A 146 -0.23 -6.75 -11.35
C GLN A 146 -1.58 -7.35 -10.93
N ILE A 147 -1.62 -8.10 -9.83
CA ILE A 147 -2.87 -8.64 -9.26
C ILE A 147 -3.69 -7.54 -8.63
N VAL A 148 -3.05 -6.62 -7.92
CA VAL A 148 -3.70 -5.46 -7.26
C VAL A 148 -4.44 -4.56 -8.24
N CYS A 149 -3.95 -4.45 -9.49
CA CYS A 149 -4.55 -3.60 -10.55
C CYS A 149 -5.64 -4.31 -11.37
N GLN A 150 -6.04 -5.53 -11.05
CA GLN A 150 -7.11 -6.28 -11.73
C GLN A 150 -8.46 -6.12 -11.03
#